data_7671d06d92db32db15c903b4970c9bb6
#
_entry.id   7671d06d92db32db15c903b4970c9bb6
#
_cell.length_a   1.000
_cell.length_b   1.000
_cell.length_c   1.000
_cell.angle_alpha   90.00
_cell.angle_beta   90.00
_cell.angle_gamma   90.00
#
_symmetry.space_group_name_H-M   'P 1'
#
loop_
_entity.id
_entity.type
_entity.pdbx_description
1 polymer ?
#
loop_
_entity_poly.entity_id
_entity_poly.type
_entity_poly.pdbx_seq_one_letter_code
_entity_poly.pdbx_strand_id
1 'polypeptide(L)'
;MILTLNPFEEPAKGSVHASFLYDHPIFNKDTDKAQIDLWDIQGNHNTWFCGAWCGFGFHEDGIQAGLLVAEKISGVRRPWDVHGMYDRIPAPSDFLEQTVTDSLIEEATA
;
A
#
# COMPACT_ATOMS: atom_id res chain seq x y z
N MET A 1 -12.27 -9.60 23.49
CA MET A 1 -11.92 -8.17 23.45
C MET A 1 -12.73 -7.53 22.32
N ILE A 2 -13.36 -6.39 22.57
CA ILE A 2 -14.16 -5.67 21.57
C ILE A 2 -13.44 -4.36 21.26
N LEU A 3 -13.33 -4.03 19.98
CA LEU A 3 -12.85 -2.74 19.50
C LEU A 3 -14.07 -1.92 19.07
N THR A 4 -14.16 -0.70 19.55
CA THR A 4 -15.22 0.25 19.16
C THR A 4 -14.57 1.52 18.64
N LEU A 5 -14.99 1.97 17.45
CA LEU A 5 -14.56 3.22 16.83
C LEU A 5 -15.63 4.28 17.08
N ASN A 6 -15.21 5.46 17.55
CA ASN A 6 -16.09 6.61 17.78
C ASN A 6 -17.40 6.23 18.51
N PRO A 7 -17.34 5.70 19.74
CA PRO A 7 -18.53 5.24 20.46
C PRO A 7 -19.52 6.40 20.64
N PHE A 8 -20.81 6.14 20.39
CA PHE A 8 -21.89 7.11 20.62
C PHE A 8 -22.20 7.29 22.10
N GLU A 9 -21.95 6.23 22.90
CA GLU A 9 -22.16 6.24 24.34
C GLU A 9 -20.84 5.86 25.02
N GLU A 10 -20.57 6.49 26.15
CA GLU A 10 -19.40 6.14 26.93
C GLU A 10 -19.47 4.69 27.42
N PRO A 11 -18.40 3.90 27.22
CA PRO A 11 -18.34 2.54 27.75
C PRO A 11 -18.52 2.50 29.26
N ALA A 12 -19.02 1.39 29.77
CA ALA A 12 -19.20 1.21 31.21
C ALA A 12 -17.88 1.45 31.97
N LYS A 13 -17.99 2.09 33.14
CA LYS A 13 -16.83 2.42 33.96
C LYS A 13 -16.02 1.16 34.29
N GLY A 14 -14.73 1.18 33.95
CA GLY A 14 -13.82 0.06 34.23
C GLY A 14 -13.80 -1.03 33.14
N SER A 15 -14.61 -0.89 32.05
CA SER A 15 -14.59 -1.83 30.91
C SER A 15 -13.59 -1.45 29.81
N VAL A 16 -13.04 -0.23 29.85
CA VAL A 16 -12.07 0.26 28.86
C VAL A 16 -10.67 -0.19 29.26
N HIS A 17 -10.03 -1.00 28.43
CA HIS A 17 -8.65 -1.42 28.62
C HIS A 17 -7.66 -0.39 28.09
N ALA A 18 -7.97 0.23 26.96
CA ALA A 18 -7.17 1.28 26.34
C ALA A 18 -8.02 2.15 25.43
N SER A 19 -7.62 3.40 25.25
CA SER A 19 -8.22 4.33 24.31
C SER A 19 -7.10 5.04 23.54
N PHE A 20 -7.26 5.15 22.22
CA PHE A 20 -6.29 5.76 21.33
C PHE A 20 -6.99 6.74 20.42
N LEU A 21 -6.32 7.84 20.11
CA LEU A 21 -6.73 8.76 19.07
C LEU A 21 -5.87 8.53 17.82
N TYR A 22 -6.52 8.23 16.69
CA TYR A 22 -5.86 8.03 15.41
C TYR A 22 -6.41 8.99 14.37
N ASP A 23 -5.51 9.53 13.56
CA ASP A 23 -5.88 10.15 12.30
C ASP A 23 -6.09 9.08 11.23
N HIS A 24 -7.19 9.17 10.51
CA HIS A 24 -7.54 8.21 9.46
C HIS A 24 -7.60 8.92 8.10
N PRO A 25 -7.00 8.36 7.05
CA PRO A 25 -7.16 8.91 5.71
C PRO A 25 -8.64 8.97 5.31
N ILE A 26 -9.07 10.11 4.81
CA ILE A 26 -10.41 10.29 4.27
C ILE A 26 -10.33 10.19 2.75
N PHE A 27 -10.97 9.15 2.20
CA PHE A 27 -11.08 8.97 0.76
C PHE A 27 -12.19 9.87 0.21
N ASN A 28 -11.87 10.68 -0.77
CA ASN A 28 -12.78 11.59 -1.45
C ASN A 28 -12.52 11.55 -2.96
N LYS A 29 -13.25 12.35 -3.75
CA LYS A 29 -13.11 12.39 -5.22
C LYS A 29 -11.73 12.83 -5.73
N ASP A 30 -10.91 13.44 -4.89
CA ASP A 30 -9.56 13.88 -5.26
C ASP A 30 -8.51 12.82 -4.92
N THR A 31 -8.89 11.79 -4.16
CA THR A 31 -8.01 10.70 -3.71
C THR A 31 -7.47 9.89 -4.88
N ASP A 32 -8.32 9.56 -5.85
CA ASP A 32 -7.90 8.76 -7.01
C ASP A 32 -6.77 9.45 -7.79
N LYS A 33 -6.92 10.76 -7.99
CA LYS A 33 -5.88 11.56 -8.63
C LYS A 33 -4.60 11.62 -7.79
N ALA A 34 -4.72 11.84 -6.49
CA ALA A 34 -3.58 11.91 -5.59
C ALA A 34 -2.82 10.58 -5.53
N GLN A 35 -3.54 9.45 -5.58
CA GLN A 35 -2.93 8.11 -5.63
C GLN A 35 -2.15 7.87 -6.93
N ILE A 36 -2.64 8.39 -8.06
CA ILE A 36 -1.91 8.34 -9.34
C ILE A 36 -0.67 9.27 -9.29
N ASP A 37 -0.86 10.52 -8.88
CA ASP A 37 0.21 11.52 -8.80
C ASP A 37 1.35 11.11 -7.83
N LEU A 38 1.04 10.23 -6.87
CA LEU A 38 2.04 9.69 -5.93
C LEU A 38 3.19 8.97 -6.66
N TRP A 39 2.90 8.32 -7.78
CA TRP A 39 3.91 7.54 -8.52
C TRP A 39 4.93 8.43 -9.21
N ASP A 40 4.62 9.69 -9.48
CA ASP A 40 5.55 10.68 -10.06
C ASP A 40 6.66 11.08 -9.08
N ILE A 41 6.42 10.87 -7.78
CA ILE A 41 7.38 11.21 -6.72
C ILE A 41 8.09 10.01 -6.11
N GLN A 42 7.71 8.78 -6.48
CA GLN A 42 8.35 7.56 -5.98
C GLN A 42 9.83 7.52 -6.37
N GLY A 43 10.69 7.25 -5.40
CA GLY A 43 12.14 7.19 -5.59
C GLY A 43 12.86 8.54 -5.64
N ASN A 44 12.15 9.65 -5.66
CA ASN A 44 12.76 10.98 -5.63
C ASN A 44 13.51 11.18 -4.31
N HIS A 45 14.76 11.60 -4.40
CA HIS A 45 15.66 11.74 -3.23
C HIS A 45 15.77 10.47 -2.37
N ASN A 46 15.70 9.28 -3.00
CA ASN A 46 15.67 7.98 -2.32
C ASN A 46 14.51 7.82 -1.32
N THR A 47 13.42 8.53 -1.54
CA THR A 47 12.23 8.47 -0.70
C THR A 47 11.10 7.73 -1.41
N TRP A 48 10.51 6.76 -0.72
CA TRP A 48 9.47 5.90 -1.24
C TRP A 48 8.27 5.90 -0.30
N PHE A 49 7.08 5.81 -0.88
CA PHE A 49 5.82 5.86 -0.15
C PHE A 49 5.01 4.60 -0.40
N CYS A 50 4.57 3.96 0.66
CA CYS A 50 3.65 2.82 0.59
C CYS A 50 2.71 2.81 1.79
N GLY A 51 1.60 2.11 1.66
CA GLY A 51 0.62 1.98 2.72
C GLY A 51 -0.77 1.67 2.16
N ALA A 52 -1.71 1.36 3.04
CA ALA A 52 -3.08 1.04 2.66
C ALA A 52 -3.78 2.20 1.93
N TRP A 53 -3.37 3.43 2.19
CA TRP A 53 -3.88 4.65 1.54
C TRP A 53 -3.45 4.79 0.07
N CYS A 54 -2.52 3.96 -0.43
CA CYS A 54 -2.21 3.86 -1.85
C CYS A 54 -3.30 3.15 -2.67
N GLY A 55 -4.24 2.49 -2.02
CA GLY A 55 -5.42 1.84 -2.59
C GLY A 55 -6.68 2.23 -1.81
N PHE A 56 -7.50 1.26 -1.45
CA PHE A 56 -8.79 1.49 -0.81
C PHE A 56 -8.75 1.55 0.73
N GLY A 57 -7.58 1.46 1.33
CA GLY A 57 -7.40 1.57 2.79
C GLY A 57 -7.44 0.23 3.53
N PHE A 58 -7.43 -0.90 2.84
CA PHE A 58 -7.44 -2.24 3.45
C PHE A 58 -6.02 -2.79 3.66
N HIS A 59 -5.92 -3.84 4.48
CA HIS A 59 -4.64 -4.52 4.71
C HIS A 59 -3.99 -5.03 3.42
N GLU A 60 -4.81 -5.54 2.49
CA GLU A 60 -4.35 -6.00 1.19
C GLU A 60 -3.73 -4.87 0.37
N ASP A 61 -4.30 -3.67 0.39
CA ASP A 61 -3.74 -2.51 -0.29
C ASP A 61 -2.37 -2.13 0.29
N GLY A 62 -2.26 -2.22 1.62
CA GLY A 62 -1.00 -1.95 2.31
C GLY A 62 0.11 -2.92 1.95
N ILE A 63 -0.20 -4.22 1.87
CA ILE A 63 0.80 -5.22 1.51
C ILE A 63 1.17 -5.15 0.03
N GLN A 64 0.21 -4.93 -0.86
CA GLN A 64 0.49 -4.76 -2.28
C GLN A 64 1.36 -3.54 -2.56
N ALA A 65 1.04 -2.38 -1.97
CA ALA A 65 1.85 -1.19 -2.09
C ALA A 65 3.27 -1.37 -1.53
N GLY A 66 3.38 -2.02 -0.37
CA GLY A 66 4.69 -2.31 0.24
C GLY A 66 5.56 -3.24 -0.58
N LEU A 67 4.98 -4.31 -1.11
CA LEU A 67 5.69 -5.26 -1.97
C LEU A 67 6.11 -4.62 -3.28
N LEU A 68 5.24 -3.83 -3.92
CA LEU A 68 5.56 -3.12 -5.15
C LEU A 68 6.75 -2.17 -4.99
N VAL A 69 6.77 -1.40 -3.91
CA VAL A 69 7.89 -0.51 -3.59
C VAL A 69 9.17 -1.31 -3.27
N ALA A 70 9.06 -2.39 -2.51
CA ALA A 70 10.21 -3.24 -2.17
C ALA A 70 10.83 -3.89 -3.41
N GLU A 71 10.01 -4.41 -4.32
CA GLU A 71 10.45 -4.97 -5.60
C GLU A 71 11.15 -3.91 -6.46
N LYS A 72 10.62 -2.69 -6.46
CA LYS A 72 11.21 -1.59 -7.22
C LYS A 72 12.58 -1.16 -6.67
N ILE A 73 12.72 -1.08 -5.35
CA ILE A 73 13.98 -0.72 -4.70
C ILE A 73 15.03 -1.81 -4.88
N SER A 74 14.62 -3.07 -4.74
CA SER A 74 15.55 -4.21 -4.77
C SER A 74 15.90 -4.69 -6.17
N GLY A 75 15.04 -4.42 -7.18
CA GLY A 75 15.10 -5.06 -8.49
C GLY A 75 14.73 -6.56 -8.45
N VAL A 76 14.28 -7.08 -7.32
CA VAL A 76 13.95 -8.51 -7.13
C VAL A 76 12.44 -8.66 -6.96
N ARG A 77 11.82 -9.42 -7.85
CA ARG A 77 10.41 -9.75 -7.76
C ARG A 77 10.18 -10.83 -6.69
N ARG A 78 9.01 -10.77 -6.02
CA ARG A 78 8.58 -11.84 -5.10
C ARG A 78 8.50 -13.19 -5.83
N PRO A 79 8.84 -14.31 -5.18
CA PRO A 79 8.91 -15.62 -5.83
C PRO A 79 7.54 -16.32 -5.96
N TRP A 80 6.43 -15.60 -5.81
CA TRP A 80 5.08 -16.13 -5.97
C TRP A 80 4.22 -15.17 -6.78
N ASP A 81 3.31 -15.72 -7.56
CA ASP A 81 2.30 -14.94 -8.30
C ASP A 81 0.96 -14.93 -7.56
N VAL A 82 0.28 -13.80 -7.61
CA VAL A 82 -1.08 -13.63 -7.09
C VAL A 82 -1.95 -13.14 -8.24
N HIS A 83 -3.08 -13.78 -8.46
CA HIS A 83 -4.05 -13.31 -9.45
C HIS A 83 -4.56 -11.91 -9.06
N GLY A 84 -4.57 -10.99 -10.00
CA GLY A 84 -4.95 -9.59 -9.73
C GLY A 84 -3.91 -8.83 -8.90
N MET A 85 -2.66 -9.25 -8.95
CA MET A 85 -1.54 -8.55 -8.33
C MET A 85 -1.46 -7.11 -8.86
N TYR A 86 -1.46 -6.16 -7.93
CA TYR A 86 -1.49 -4.71 -8.18
C TYR A 86 -2.81 -4.11 -8.69
N ASP A 87 -3.86 -4.89 -8.95
CA ASP A 87 -5.15 -4.36 -9.45
C ASP A 87 -5.77 -3.30 -8.52
N ARG A 88 -5.39 -3.32 -7.25
CA ARG A 88 -5.89 -2.40 -6.23
C ARG A 88 -5.03 -1.15 -6.05
N ILE A 89 -3.86 -1.11 -6.69
CA ILE A 89 -2.89 -0.01 -6.59
C ILE A 89 -2.80 0.64 -7.97
N PRO A 90 -3.16 1.92 -8.12
CA PRO A 90 -3.19 2.60 -9.41
C PRO A 90 -1.77 3.01 -9.86
N ALA A 91 -0.85 2.04 -9.92
CA ALA A 91 0.50 2.27 -10.41
C ALA A 91 0.52 2.35 -11.93
N PRO A 92 1.33 3.24 -12.53
CA PRO A 92 1.51 3.31 -13.97
C PRO A 92 2.07 2.00 -14.56
N SER A 93 1.67 1.67 -15.78
CA SER A 93 2.07 0.42 -16.44
C SER A 93 3.58 0.30 -16.63
N ASP A 94 4.26 1.39 -16.96
CA ASP A 94 5.72 1.45 -17.08
C ASP A 94 6.44 1.19 -15.75
N PHE A 95 5.84 1.61 -14.65
CA PHE A 95 6.32 1.29 -13.31
C PHE A 95 6.21 -0.22 -13.02
N LEU A 96 5.13 -0.86 -13.47
CA LEU A 96 4.91 -2.29 -13.31
C LEU A 96 5.80 -3.12 -14.25
N GLU A 97 5.96 -2.69 -15.51
CA GLU A 97 6.74 -3.41 -16.54
C GLU A 97 8.24 -3.47 -16.22
N GLN A 98 8.84 -2.40 -15.69
CA GLN A 98 10.24 -2.40 -15.27
C GLN A 98 10.52 -3.45 -14.18
N THR A 99 9.54 -3.76 -13.34
CA THR A 99 9.65 -4.80 -12.31
C THR A 99 9.67 -6.22 -12.93
N VAL A 100 9.10 -6.38 -14.13
CA VAL A 100 9.03 -7.67 -14.85
C VAL A 100 10.28 -7.93 -15.68
N THR A 101 10.84 -6.88 -16.30
CA THR A 101 11.97 -7.04 -17.25
C THR A 101 13.26 -7.43 -16.53
N ASP A 102 13.49 -6.93 -15.34
CA ASP A 102 14.70 -7.22 -14.58
C ASP A 102 14.74 -8.68 -14.10
N SER A 103 13.59 -9.30 -13.81
CA SER A 103 13.51 -10.71 -13.42
C SER A 103 13.81 -11.69 -14.58
N LEU A 104 13.47 -11.32 -15.80
CA LEU A 104 13.72 -12.17 -16.99
C LEU A 104 15.19 -12.15 -17.44
N ILE A 105 15.95 -11.12 -17.08
CA ILE A 105 17.38 -11.01 -17.42
C ILE A 105 18.22 -11.89 -16.50
N GLU A 106 17.85 -12.04 -15.23
CA GLU A 106 18.57 -12.93 -14.30
C GLU A 106 18.37 -14.41 -14.63
N GLU A 107 17.17 -14.86 -15.05
CA GLU A 107 16.92 -16.24 -15.48
C GLU A 107 17.66 -16.60 -16.78
N ALA A 108 17.93 -15.63 -17.65
CA ALA A 108 18.63 -15.86 -18.91
C ALA A 108 20.17 -15.90 -18.76
N THR A 109 20.72 -15.52 -17.61
CA THR A 109 22.16 -15.46 -17.34
C THR A 109 22.64 -16.50 -16.31
N ALA A 110 21.76 -17.32 -15.78
CA ALA A 110 22.06 -18.43 -14.86
C ALA A 110 22.10 -19.77 -15.58
#